data_95fe639f09af490872415188c45a24cb
#
_entry.id   95fe639f09af490872415188c45a24cb
#
_cell.length_a   1.000
_cell.length_b   1.000
_cell.length_c   1.000
_cell.angle_alpha   90.00
_cell.angle_beta   90.00
_cell.angle_gamma   90.00
#
_symmetry.space_group_name_H-M   'P 1'
#
loop_
_entity.id
_entity.type
_entity.pdbx_description
1 polymer ?
#
loop_
_entity_poly.entity_id
_entity_poly.type
_entity_poly.pdbx_seq_one_letter_code
_entity_poly.pdbx_strand_id
1 'polypeptide(L)'
;IYQCDWSSDVCSSDLPLPPMLLDVLFTFNILVSVIVIMIAIGTKKPLDFSSFPSVLLFATMLRLALNVASTRVILVNGHEGEHSAGAVIAAFGEFVIAGNYLVGFIIFVILMIINFVVVTKGAGRVSEVNARFTLDAMPGKQMAIDAELNAGLIDEKEARRRRAEVGEEADFFGSMDGASKYVRGDAMAGMLILFINVVGGLVIGMAMHGLSAGQAAESYILLAVGDALVAQIPGLLISVAAAMVISRVGKEEDIGTQIRGQVFDSPQALGITAGIVGALGAIPGMPHLVFLLIGGGLGALAWQLQRKRKAAEAAPKPGEPADAAQPNAEATWDDLTPVDTLGLEVGYRLIALVDKARQGDLLGRIKGVRKKFASEVGFLPPPVHIRDNLELHPSAYRILLRGVVVVLGIRI
;
A
#
# COMPACT_ATOMS: atom_id res chain seq x y z
N ILE A 1 -21.34 6.72 -49.54
CA ILE A 1 -20.38 7.04 -48.48
C ILE A 1 -21.15 6.82 -47.18
N TYR A 2 -21.12 5.59 -46.65
CA TYR A 2 -21.65 5.26 -45.35
C TYR A 2 -20.67 5.79 -44.31
N GLN A 3 -21.03 6.86 -43.65
CA GLN A 3 -20.36 7.35 -42.47
C GLN A 3 -20.78 6.39 -41.34
N CYS A 4 -19.93 5.38 -41.04
CA CYS A 4 -20.09 4.55 -39.85
C CYS A 4 -19.86 5.43 -38.65
N ASP A 5 -20.93 5.80 -38.00
CA ASP A 5 -20.94 6.53 -36.73
C ASP A 5 -20.64 5.49 -35.62
N TRP A 6 -19.36 5.34 -35.27
CA TRP A 6 -18.87 4.38 -34.29
C TRP A 6 -19.56 4.50 -32.92
N SER A 7 -20.13 5.65 -32.64
CA SER A 7 -20.88 5.91 -31.42
C SER A 7 -22.28 5.30 -31.41
N SER A 8 -22.90 5.11 -32.61
CA SER A 8 -24.24 4.52 -32.73
C SER A 8 -24.21 2.99 -32.83
N ASP A 9 -23.13 2.41 -33.37
CA ASP A 9 -23.03 0.96 -33.56
C ASP A 9 -22.67 0.19 -32.29
N VAL A 10 -22.01 0.83 -31.32
CA VAL A 10 -21.75 0.25 -29.97
C VAL A 10 -23.04 0.29 -29.11
N CYS A 11 -23.98 1.19 -29.42
CA CYS A 11 -25.29 1.28 -28.81
C CYS A 11 -26.39 0.52 -29.56
N SER A 12 -26.13 -0.04 -30.73
CA SER A 12 -27.10 -0.89 -31.42
C SER A 12 -27.17 -2.26 -30.71
N SER A 13 -27.84 -2.23 -29.57
CA SER A 13 -28.26 -3.39 -28.76
C SER A 13 -29.30 -4.26 -29.46
N ASP A 14 -29.25 -4.32 -30.79
CA ASP A 14 -30.19 -5.13 -31.57
C ASP A 14 -29.79 -6.62 -31.67
N LEU A 15 -28.62 -7.00 -31.15
CA LEU A 15 -28.27 -8.41 -31.00
C LEU A 15 -28.94 -8.95 -29.72
N PRO A 16 -29.90 -9.89 -29.83
CA PRO A 16 -30.39 -10.62 -28.66
C PRO A 16 -29.24 -11.49 -28.14
N LEU A 17 -28.62 -11.04 -27.05
CA LEU A 17 -27.62 -11.87 -26.38
C LEU A 17 -28.30 -13.06 -25.71
N PRO A 18 -27.94 -14.29 -26.04
CA PRO A 18 -28.50 -15.45 -25.36
C PRO A 18 -28.10 -15.43 -23.86
N PRO A 19 -28.99 -15.86 -22.95
CA PRO A 19 -28.73 -15.85 -21.50
C PRO A 19 -27.40 -16.51 -21.10
N MET A 20 -27.04 -17.61 -21.77
CA MET A 20 -25.77 -18.29 -21.54
C MET A 20 -24.55 -17.41 -21.83
N LEU A 21 -24.61 -16.55 -22.86
CA LEU A 21 -23.51 -15.63 -23.18
C LEU A 21 -23.40 -14.51 -22.13
N LEU A 22 -24.53 -14.03 -21.61
CA LEU A 22 -24.56 -13.09 -20.50
C LEU A 22 -23.91 -13.70 -19.25
N ASP A 23 -24.20 -14.94 -18.92
CA ASP A 23 -23.59 -15.64 -17.78
C ASP A 23 -22.05 -15.73 -17.91
N VAL A 24 -21.55 -16.08 -19.11
CA VAL A 24 -20.10 -16.11 -19.39
C VAL A 24 -19.48 -14.73 -19.25
N LEU A 25 -20.10 -13.71 -19.80
CA LEU A 25 -19.55 -12.34 -19.77
C LEU A 25 -19.60 -11.72 -18.37
N PHE A 26 -20.65 -11.97 -17.59
CA PHE A 26 -20.69 -11.56 -16.18
C PHE A 26 -19.63 -12.27 -15.34
N THR A 27 -19.49 -13.59 -15.52
CA THR A 27 -18.44 -14.35 -14.84
C THR A 27 -17.05 -13.84 -15.22
N PHE A 28 -16.82 -13.53 -16.50
CA PHE A 28 -15.57 -12.93 -16.97
C PHE A 28 -15.31 -11.56 -16.34
N ASN A 29 -16.34 -10.70 -16.23
CA ASN A 29 -16.21 -9.40 -15.60
C ASN A 29 -15.86 -9.48 -14.10
N ILE A 30 -16.47 -10.46 -13.38
CA ILE A 30 -16.11 -10.75 -11.99
C ILE A 30 -14.66 -11.22 -11.91
N LEU A 31 -14.25 -12.15 -12.77
CA LEU A 31 -12.88 -12.67 -12.82
C LEU A 31 -11.85 -11.54 -13.04
N VAL A 32 -12.08 -10.66 -14.03
CA VAL A 32 -11.21 -9.50 -14.28
C VAL A 32 -11.10 -8.63 -13.03
N SER A 33 -12.18 -8.38 -12.34
CA SER A 33 -12.19 -7.54 -11.12
C SER A 33 -11.43 -8.19 -9.96
N VAL A 34 -11.53 -9.51 -9.82
CA VAL A 34 -10.73 -10.28 -8.84
C VAL A 34 -9.25 -10.24 -9.19
N ILE A 35 -8.88 -10.40 -10.45
CA ILE A 35 -7.49 -10.27 -10.90
C ILE A 35 -6.95 -8.88 -10.59
N VAL A 36 -7.71 -7.83 -10.89
CA VAL A 36 -7.34 -6.44 -10.65
C VAL A 36 -7.08 -6.18 -9.17
N ILE A 37 -7.95 -6.64 -8.27
CA ILE A 37 -7.73 -6.45 -6.83
C ILE A 37 -6.53 -7.26 -6.32
N MET A 38 -6.29 -8.46 -6.85
CA MET A 38 -5.12 -9.27 -6.49
C MET A 38 -3.81 -8.58 -6.92
N ILE A 39 -3.76 -8.02 -8.11
CA ILE A 39 -2.62 -7.22 -8.57
C ILE A 39 -2.46 -5.97 -7.68
N ALA A 40 -3.55 -5.27 -7.38
CA ALA A 40 -3.54 -4.10 -6.51
C ALA A 40 -2.97 -4.40 -5.11
N ILE A 41 -3.27 -5.56 -4.53
CA ILE A 41 -2.72 -6.01 -3.25
C ILE A 41 -1.22 -6.25 -3.35
N GLY A 42 -0.74 -6.89 -4.42
CA GLY A 42 0.67 -7.23 -4.64
C GLY A 42 1.55 -6.08 -5.12
N THR A 43 0.97 -5.01 -5.66
CA THR A 43 1.70 -3.84 -6.19
C THR A 43 2.46 -3.12 -5.07
N LYS A 44 3.72 -2.76 -5.25
CA LYS A 44 4.53 -2.07 -4.23
C LYS A 44 4.46 -0.55 -4.37
N LYS A 45 4.52 -0.04 -5.58
CA LYS A 45 4.43 1.40 -5.89
C LYS A 45 3.25 1.63 -6.83
N PRO A 46 2.56 2.79 -6.79
CA PRO A 46 1.47 3.10 -7.71
C PRO A 46 1.87 2.94 -9.20
N LEU A 47 3.07 3.34 -9.56
CA LEU A 47 3.60 3.26 -10.92
C LEU A 47 3.89 1.83 -11.40
N ASP A 48 4.06 0.84 -10.51
CA ASP A 48 4.23 -0.56 -10.90
C ASP A 48 2.99 -1.09 -11.63
N PHE A 49 1.85 -0.42 -11.46
CA PHE A 49 0.61 -0.71 -12.18
C PHE A 49 0.15 0.53 -12.98
N SER A 50 1.03 1.08 -13.80
CA SER A 50 0.79 2.30 -14.59
C SER A 50 -0.42 2.21 -15.53
N SER A 51 -0.75 1.02 -16.05
CA SER A 51 -1.94 0.78 -16.88
C SER A 51 -3.26 0.71 -16.11
N PHE A 52 -3.24 0.79 -14.77
CA PHE A 52 -4.44 0.63 -13.94
C PHE A 52 -5.59 1.58 -14.29
N PRO A 53 -5.37 2.89 -14.57
CA PRO A 53 -6.47 3.78 -14.99
C PRO A 53 -7.18 3.29 -16.24
N SER A 54 -6.43 2.79 -17.24
CA SER A 54 -6.99 2.26 -18.48
C SER A 54 -7.77 0.96 -18.26
N VAL A 55 -7.23 0.05 -17.44
CA VAL A 55 -7.93 -1.20 -17.05
C VAL A 55 -9.23 -0.90 -16.33
N LEU A 56 -9.23 0.11 -15.45
CA LEU A 56 -10.41 0.55 -14.72
C LEU A 56 -11.48 1.09 -15.65
N LEU A 57 -11.12 1.92 -16.65
CA LEU A 57 -12.03 2.43 -17.66
C LEU A 57 -12.61 1.28 -18.51
N PHE A 58 -11.77 0.36 -18.97
CA PHE A 58 -12.20 -0.78 -19.78
C PHE A 58 -13.17 -1.70 -19.01
N ALA A 59 -12.84 -2.07 -17.78
CA ALA A 59 -13.69 -2.92 -16.95
C ALA A 59 -15.04 -2.26 -16.65
N THR A 60 -15.04 -0.93 -16.44
CA THR A 60 -16.26 -0.16 -16.21
C THR A 60 -17.12 -0.09 -17.48
N MET A 61 -16.50 0.11 -18.64
CA MET A 61 -17.20 0.14 -19.91
C MET A 61 -17.83 -1.21 -20.27
N LEU A 62 -17.10 -2.30 -20.03
CA LEU A 62 -17.62 -3.67 -20.18
C LEU A 62 -18.85 -3.89 -19.30
N ARG A 63 -18.79 -3.47 -18.03
CA ARG A 63 -19.90 -3.58 -17.09
C ARG A 63 -21.13 -2.78 -17.55
N LEU A 64 -20.95 -1.53 -18.02
CA LEU A 64 -22.05 -0.74 -18.57
C LEU A 64 -22.71 -1.43 -19.76
N ALA A 65 -21.93 -1.97 -20.69
CA ALA A 65 -22.44 -2.71 -21.83
C ALA A 65 -23.25 -3.94 -21.39
N LEU A 66 -22.76 -4.69 -20.39
CA LEU A 66 -23.45 -5.82 -19.83
C LEU A 66 -24.77 -5.44 -19.13
N ASN A 67 -24.77 -4.35 -18.36
CA ASN A 67 -25.98 -3.86 -17.70
C ASN A 67 -27.07 -3.43 -18.70
N VAL A 68 -26.68 -2.84 -19.83
CA VAL A 68 -27.67 -2.49 -20.90
C VAL A 68 -28.21 -3.76 -21.55
N ALA A 69 -27.33 -4.74 -21.82
CA ALA A 69 -27.72 -6.01 -22.43
C ALA A 69 -28.65 -6.83 -21.52
N SER A 70 -28.30 -6.96 -20.22
CA SER A 70 -29.13 -7.67 -19.24
C SER A 70 -30.48 -7.00 -19.02
N THR A 71 -30.51 -5.64 -18.93
CA THR A 71 -31.74 -4.86 -18.83
C THR A 71 -32.71 -5.21 -19.97
N ARG A 72 -32.21 -5.25 -21.20
CA ARG A 72 -33.03 -5.63 -22.35
C ARG A 72 -33.61 -7.03 -22.18
N VAL A 73 -32.79 -8.02 -21.84
CA VAL A 73 -33.25 -9.41 -21.66
C VAL A 73 -34.26 -9.52 -20.54
N ILE A 74 -34.03 -8.83 -19.41
CA ILE A 74 -34.95 -8.79 -18.27
C ILE A 74 -36.31 -8.21 -18.68
N LEU A 75 -36.33 -7.06 -19.36
CA LEU A 75 -37.59 -6.40 -19.74
C LEU A 75 -38.36 -7.17 -20.81
N VAL A 76 -37.66 -7.87 -21.73
CA VAL A 76 -38.30 -8.64 -22.81
C VAL A 76 -38.76 -9.99 -22.34
N ASN A 77 -37.89 -10.76 -21.65
CA ASN A 77 -38.11 -12.17 -21.34
C ASN A 77 -38.43 -12.42 -19.86
N GLY A 78 -38.44 -11.40 -19.00
CA GLY A 78 -38.62 -11.58 -17.54
C GLY A 78 -39.97 -12.21 -17.16
N HIS A 79 -40.96 -12.22 -18.05
CA HIS A 79 -42.23 -12.89 -17.87
C HIS A 79 -42.15 -14.43 -18.01
N GLU A 80 -41.07 -14.94 -18.64
CA GLU A 80 -40.83 -16.39 -18.81
C GLU A 80 -40.35 -17.09 -17.54
N GLY A 81 -39.97 -16.33 -16.50
CA GLY A 81 -39.56 -16.85 -15.21
C GLY A 81 -38.17 -16.43 -14.74
N GLU A 82 -37.76 -16.97 -13.62
CA GLU A 82 -36.56 -16.53 -12.88
C GLU A 82 -35.25 -16.74 -13.62
N HIS A 83 -35.15 -17.69 -14.55
CA HIS A 83 -33.93 -17.99 -15.31
C HIS A 83 -33.87 -17.30 -16.70
N SER A 84 -34.84 -16.49 -17.03
CA SER A 84 -34.95 -15.86 -18.36
C SER A 84 -33.76 -14.98 -18.74
N ALA A 85 -33.11 -14.35 -17.76
CA ALA A 85 -31.95 -13.49 -17.95
C ALA A 85 -30.59 -14.16 -17.66
N GLY A 86 -30.58 -15.48 -17.39
CA GLY A 86 -29.37 -16.27 -17.12
C GLY A 86 -29.32 -16.83 -15.71
N ALA A 87 -28.53 -17.88 -15.54
CA ALA A 87 -28.41 -18.60 -14.28
C ALA A 87 -27.65 -17.78 -13.22
N VAL A 88 -26.68 -16.99 -13.61
CA VAL A 88 -25.89 -16.13 -12.69
C VAL A 88 -26.78 -15.07 -12.06
N ILE A 89 -27.59 -14.35 -12.86
CA ILE A 89 -28.52 -13.33 -12.37
C ILE A 89 -29.55 -13.96 -11.44
N ALA A 90 -30.15 -15.09 -11.82
CA ALA A 90 -31.12 -15.81 -11.01
C ALA A 90 -30.53 -16.22 -9.65
N ALA A 91 -29.39 -16.89 -9.64
CA ALA A 91 -28.73 -17.34 -8.41
C ALA A 91 -28.41 -16.20 -7.43
N PHE A 92 -27.93 -15.04 -7.93
CA PHE A 92 -27.68 -13.88 -7.08
C PHE A 92 -28.98 -13.23 -6.58
N GLY A 93 -30.02 -13.21 -7.39
CA GLY A 93 -31.36 -12.76 -6.98
C GLY A 93 -31.93 -13.61 -5.85
N GLU A 94 -31.95 -14.93 -6.02
CA GLU A 94 -32.41 -15.89 -5.02
C GLU A 94 -31.62 -15.80 -3.72
N PHE A 95 -30.30 -15.65 -3.81
CA PHE A 95 -29.41 -15.54 -2.64
C PHE A 95 -29.78 -14.37 -1.72
N VAL A 96 -30.15 -13.21 -2.28
CA VAL A 96 -30.49 -12.01 -1.49
C VAL A 96 -31.94 -12.03 -1.05
N ILE A 97 -32.84 -12.49 -1.90
CA ILE A 97 -34.27 -12.48 -1.62
C ILE A 97 -34.65 -13.54 -0.58
N ALA A 98 -33.95 -14.70 -0.55
CA ALA A 98 -34.08 -15.74 0.49
C ALA A 98 -35.55 -16.07 0.88
N GLY A 99 -36.44 -16.14 -0.11
CA GLY A 99 -37.87 -16.54 0.07
C GLY A 99 -38.84 -15.41 0.49
N ASN A 100 -38.36 -14.17 0.74
CA ASN A 100 -39.24 -13.05 1.00
C ASN A 100 -38.82 -11.84 0.17
N TYR A 101 -39.50 -11.59 -0.94
CA TYR A 101 -39.17 -10.56 -1.93
C TYR A 101 -39.11 -9.14 -1.36
N LEU A 102 -40.02 -8.79 -0.42
CA LEU A 102 -40.04 -7.45 0.16
C LEU A 102 -38.85 -7.23 1.10
N VAL A 103 -38.55 -8.21 1.94
CA VAL A 103 -37.41 -8.12 2.88
C VAL A 103 -36.10 -8.12 2.10
N GLY A 104 -35.95 -9.03 1.11
CA GLY A 104 -34.75 -9.10 0.28
C GLY A 104 -34.53 -7.81 -0.50
N PHE A 105 -35.57 -7.21 -1.09
CA PHE A 105 -35.47 -5.93 -1.77
C PHE A 105 -35.04 -4.79 -0.84
N ILE A 106 -35.58 -4.70 0.38
CA ILE A 106 -35.17 -3.69 1.37
C ILE A 106 -33.70 -3.86 1.74
N ILE A 107 -33.28 -5.08 2.03
CA ILE A 107 -31.86 -5.38 2.36
C ILE A 107 -30.96 -4.99 1.20
N PHE A 108 -31.36 -5.36 -0.03
CA PHE A 108 -30.60 -5.01 -1.23
C PHE A 108 -30.48 -3.48 -1.42
N VAL A 109 -31.54 -2.70 -1.22
CA VAL A 109 -31.50 -1.24 -1.30
C VAL A 109 -30.53 -0.66 -0.26
N ILE A 110 -30.52 -1.20 0.96
CA ILE A 110 -29.56 -0.80 2.00
C ILE A 110 -28.13 -1.08 1.55
N LEU A 111 -27.83 -2.28 1.05
CA LEU A 111 -26.51 -2.66 0.53
C LEU A 111 -26.08 -1.75 -0.62
N MET A 112 -26.99 -1.43 -1.52
CA MET A 112 -26.75 -0.54 -2.65
C MET A 112 -26.39 0.88 -2.20
N ILE A 113 -27.12 1.43 -1.22
CA ILE A 113 -26.82 2.75 -0.66
C ILE A 113 -25.45 2.75 0.01
N ILE A 114 -25.13 1.72 0.80
CA ILE A 114 -23.84 1.58 1.44
C ILE A 114 -22.71 1.51 0.39
N ASN A 115 -22.85 0.66 -0.62
CA ASN A 115 -21.87 0.53 -1.70
C ASN A 115 -21.64 1.87 -2.42
N PHE A 116 -22.70 2.58 -2.79
CA PHE A 116 -22.58 3.85 -3.46
C PHE A 116 -22.01 4.96 -2.58
N VAL A 117 -22.59 5.18 -1.40
CA VAL A 117 -22.24 6.32 -0.53
C VAL A 117 -20.88 6.09 0.16
N VAL A 118 -20.64 4.89 0.66
CA VAL A 118 -19.44 4.61 1.44
C VAL A 118 -18.29 4.18 0.54
N VAL A 119 -18.49 3.15 -0.29
CA VAL A 119 -17.38 2.56 -1.06
C VAL A 119 -17.06 3.43 -2.28
N THR A 120 -17.98 3.61 -3.21
CA THR A 120 -17.69 4.29 -4.49
C THR A 120 -17.39 5.77 -4.30
N LYS A 121 -18.18 6.48 -3.50
CA LYS A 121 -17.95 7.91 -3.21
C LYS A 121 -16.72 8.10 -2.33
N GLY A 122 -16.47 7.19 -1.39
CA GLY A 122 -15.30 7.19 -0.52
C GLY A 122 -14.01 6.96 -1.30
N ALA A 123 -13.93 5.91 -2.12
CA ALA A 123 -12.78 5.61 -2.97
C ALA A 123 -12.46 6.77 -3.94
N GLY A 124 -13.49 7.34 -4.57
CA GLY A 124 -13.33 8.51 -5.44
C GLY A 124 -12.78 9.74 -4.70
N ARG A 125 -13.19 9.95 -3.44
CA ARG A 125 -12.66 11.05 -2.63
C ARG A 125 -11.18 10.85 -2.26
N VAL A 126 -10.79 9.63 -1.91
CA VAL A 126 -9.39 9.28 -1.65
C VAL A 126 -8.54 9.53 -2.89
N SER A 127 -9.02 9.10 -4.07
CA SER A 127 -8.35 9.32 -5.35
C SER A 127 -8.15 10.81 -5.66
N GLU A 128 -9.20 11.61 -5.55
CA GLU A 128 -9.18 13.05 -5.81
C GLU A 128 -8.19 13.79 -4.89
N VAL A 129 -8.23 13.49 -3.59
CA VAL A 129 -7.36 14.15 -2.60
C VAL A 129 -5.89 13.78 -2.80
N ASN A 130 -5.60 12.49 -3.02
CA ASN A 130 -4.22 12.05 -3.25
C ASN A 130 -3.65 12.57 -4.57
N ALA A 131 -4.45 12.56 -5.65
CA ALA A 131 -4.03 13.15 -6.92
C ALA A 131 -3.67 14.64 -6.74
N ARG A 132 -4.50 15.39 -6.03
CA ARG A 132 -4.24 16.82 -5.76
C ARG A 132 -2.95 17.02 -4.98
N PHE A 133 -2.74 16.28 -3.87
CA PHE A 133 -1.53 16.43 -3.07
C PHE A 133 -0.27 16.05 -3.84
N THR A 134 -0.31 15.01 -4.67
CA THR A 134 0.83 14.60 -5.49
C THR A 134 1.17 15.66 -6.54
N LEU A 135 0.14 16.21 -7.21
CA LEU A 135 0.34 17.27 -8.21
C LEU A 135 0.84 18.58 -7.57
N ASP A 136 0.30 18.96 -6.40
CA ASP A 136 0.76 20.14 -5.66
C ASP A 136 2.20 20.00 -5.14
N ALA A 137 2.66 18.78 -4.84
CA ALA A 137 4.03 18.49 -4.39
C ALA A 137 5.06 18.45 -5.55
N MET A 138 4.62 18.37 -6.81
CA MET A 138 5.49 18.16 -7.97
C MET A 138 6.55 19.28 -8.15
N PRO A 139 6.22 20.58 -8.05
CA PRO A 139 7.23 21.63 -8.16
C PRO A 139 8.31 21.51 -7.07
N GLY A 140 7.94 21.12 -5.85
CA GLY A 140 8.89 20.87 -4.76
C GLY A 140 9.83 19.70 -5.04
N LYS A 141 9.32 18.59 -5.58
CA LYS A 141 10.15 17.43 -6.02
C LYS A 141 11.13 17.84 -7.12
N GLN A 142 10.69 18.65 -8.10
CA GLN A 142 11.55 19.14 -9.18
C GLN A 142 12.65 20.07 -8.65
N MET A 143 12.31 21.00 -7.76
CA MET A 143 13.31 21.88 -7.13
C MET A 143 14.32 21.12 -6.29
N ALA A 144 13.91 20.06 -5.59
CA ALA A 144 14.83 19.20 -4.85
C ALA A 144 15.83 18.49 -5.77
N ILE A 145 15.36 17.94 -6.92
CA ILE A 145 16.24 17.32 -7.92
C ILE A 145 17.25 18.34 -8.46
N ASP A 146 16.80 19.58 -8.73
CA ASP A 146 17.68 20.64 -9.24
C ASP A 146 18.73 21.05 -8.19
N ALA A 147 18.35 21.10 -6.91
CA ALA A 147 19.28 21.39 -5.81
C ALA A 147 20.33 20.28 -5.63
N GLU A 148 19.93 19.00 -5.72
CA GLU A 148 20.86 17.86 -5.65
C GLU A 148 21.83 17.84 -6.84
N LEU A 149 21.35 18.15 -8.05
CA LEU A 149 22.18 18.27 -9.25
C LEU A 149 23.19 19.41 -9.11
N ASN A 150 22.74 20.59 -8.65
CA ASN A 150 23.62 21.75 -8.45
C ASN A 150 24.65 21.53 -7.32
N ALA A 151 24.31 20.75 -6.31
CA ALA A 151 25.23 20.35 -5.24
C ALA A 151 26.21 19.24 -5.66
N GLY A 152 26.07 18.68 -6.88
CA GLY A 152 26.90 17.58 -7.36
C GLY A 152 26.64 16.22 -6.70
N LEU A 153 25.49 16.07 -6.01
CA LEU A 153 25.10 14.81 -5.35
C LEU A 153 24.57 13.78 -6.33
N ILE A 154 24.02 14.22 -7.45
CA ILE A 154 23.56 13.39 -8.57
C ILE A 154 24.12 13.91 -9.88
N ASP A 155 24.25 13.02 -10.87
CA ASP A 155 24.66 13.39 -12.22
C ASP A 155 23.45 13.83 -13.08
N GLU A 156 23.72 14.42 -14.25
CA GLU A 156 22.68 14.90 -15.15
C GLU A 156 21.77 13.77 -15.66
N LYS A 157 22.31 12.56 -15.85
CA LYS A 157 21.55 11.40 -16.28
C LYS A 157 20.54 10.97 -15.22
N GLU A 158 20.96 10.92 -13.96
CA GLU A 158 20.10 10.60 -12.83
C GLU A 158 19.04 11.69 -12.60
N ALA A 159 19.40 12.96 -12.73
CA ALA A 159 18.45 14.06 -12.64
C ALA A 159 17.37 13.99 -13.72
N ARG A 160 17.73 13.65 -14.96
CA ARG A 160 16.77 13.45 -16.04
C ARG A 160 15.85 12.26 -15.78
N ARG A 161 16.39 11.14 -15.25
CA ARG A 161 15.61 9.96 -14.88
C ARG A 161 14.58 10.30 -13.81
N ARG A 162 14.99 10.97 -12.74
CA ARG A 162 14.09 11.36 -11.64
C ARG A 162 13.03 12.37 -12.05
N ARG A 163 13.35 13.32 -12.95
CA ARG A 163 12.35 14.24 -13.51
C ARG A 163 11.32 13.51 -14.36
N ALA A 164 11.73 12.51 -15.16
CA ALA A 164 10.81 11.68 -15.93
C ALA A 164 9.88 10.90 -15.00
N GLU A 165 10.41 10.29 -13.94
CA GLU A 165 9.64 9.54 -12.93
C GLU A 165 8.60 10.44 -12.22
N VAL A 166 8.95 11.69 -11.88
CA VAL A 166 8.00 12.67 -11.34
C VAL A 166 6.91 13.04 -12.35
N GLY A 167 7.25 13.11 -13.65
CA GLY A 167 6.27 13.33 -14.73
C GLY A 167 5.30 12.15 -14.85
N GLU A 168 5.81 10.93 -14.91
CA GLU A 168 5.00 9.71 -14.97
C GLU A 168 4.07 9.57 -13.76
N GLU A 169 4.56 9.92 -12.56
CA GLU A 169 3.75 9.94 -11.34
C GLU A 169 2.58 10.94 -11.47
N ALA A 170 2.82 12.12 -12.00
CA ALA A 170 1.79 13.13 -12.21
C ALA A 170 0.74 12.68 -13.23
N ASP A 171 1.17 12.11 -14.35
CA ASP A 171 0.28 11.59 -15.40
C ASP A 171 -0.58 10.43 -14.88
N PHE A 172 0.01 9.55 -14.08
CA PHE A 172 -0.70 8.44 -13.43
C PHE A 172 -1.80 8.96 -12.50
N PHE A 173 -1.48 9.85 -11.55
CA PHE A 173 -2.45 10.36 -10.59
C PHE A 173 -3.51 11.23 -11.25
N GLY A 174 -3.17 12.01 -12.28
CA GLY A 174 -4.12 12.76 -13.09
C GLY A 174 -5.11 11.86 -13.83
N SER A 175 -4.61 10.81 -14.48
CA SER A 175 -5.43 9.81 -15.16
C SER A 175 -6.33 9.05 -14.19
N MET A 176 -5.82 8.77 -12.99
CA MET A 176 -6.54 8.05 -11.94
C MET A 176 -7.70 8.85 -11.35
N ASP A 177 -7.54 10.18 -11.19
CA ASP A 177 -8.65 11.06 -10.80
C ASP A 177 -9.78 11.04 -11.84
N GLY A 178 -9.44 11.11 -13.13
CA GLY A 178 -10.40 11.00 -14.22
C GLY A 178 -11.14 9.66 -14.22
N ALA A 179 -10.39 8.56 -14.15
CA ALA A 179 -10.95 7.21 -14.13
C ALA A 179 -11.86 6.97 -12.91
N SER A 180 -11.50 7.47 -11.73
CA SER A 180 -12.32 7.36 -10.52
C SER A 180 -13.64 8.11 -10.62
N LYS A 181 -13.66 9.26 -11.31
CA LYS A 181 -14.91 10.01 -11.61
C LYS A 181 -15.81 9.22 -12.54
N TYR A 182 -15.24 8.52 -13.52
CA TYR A 182 -15.99 7.67 -14.44
C TYR A 182 -16.66 6.49 -13.71
N VAL A 183 -15.95 5.80 -12.80
CA VAL A 183 -16.52 4.74 -11.96
C VAL A 183 -17.68 5.24 -11.09
N ARG A 184 -17.61 6.48 -10.60
CA ARG A 184 -18.72 7.10 -9.85
C ARG A 184 -19.94 7.30 -10.72
N GLY A 185 -19.74 7.74 -11.98
CA GLY A 185 -20.81 7.89 -12.96
C GLY A 185 -21.52 6.58 -13.27
N ASP A 186 -20.76 5.51 -13.44
CA ASP A 186 -21.28 4.18 -13.67
C ASP A 186 -22.10 3.62 -12.49
N ALA A 187 -21.66 3.85 -11.25
CA ALA A 187 -22.46 3.47 -10.08
C ALA A 187 -23.81 4.21 -10.00
N MET A 188 -23.87 5.48 -10.45
CA MET A 188 -25.13 6.23 -10.56
C MET A 188 -26.01 5.66 -11.68
N ALA A 189 -25.42 5.32 -12.83
CA ALA A 189 -26.12 4.69 -13.93
C ALA A 189 -26.74 3.35 -13.50
N GLY A 190 -25.98 2.51 -12.77
CA GLY A 190 -26.49 1.24 -12.22
C GLY A 190 -27.72 1.41 -11.32
N MET A 191 -27.77 2.48 -10.49
CA MET A 191 -28.99 2.78 -9.70
C MET A 191 -30.19 3.14 -10.55
N LEU A 192 -29.99 3.94 -11.61
CA LEU A 192 -31.07 4.31 -12.53
C LEU A 192 -31.57 3.09 -13.32
N ILE A 193 -30.64 2.23 -13.76
CA ILE A 193 -30.95 0.97 -14.46
C ILE A 193 -31.80 0.05 -13.56
N LEU A 194 -31.40 -0.13 -12.29
CA LEU A 194 -32.20 -0.88 -11.35
C LEU A 194 -33.63 -0.33 -11.22
N PHE A 195 -33.76 0.99 -11.07
CA PHE A 195 -35.08 1.63 -10.98
C PHE A 195 -35.91 1.38 -12.24
N ILE A 196 -35.32 1.47 -13.42
CA ILE A 196 -35.94 1.16 -14.70
C ILE A 196 -36.34 -0.30 -14.79
N ASN A 197 -35.45 -1.24 -14.38
CA ASN A 197 -35.74 -2.67 -14.40
C ASN A 197 -36.92 -3.04 -13.48
N VAL A 198 -36.99 -2.46 -12.29
CA VAL A 198 -38.09 -2.72 -11.34
C VAL A 198 -39.39 -2.11 -11.84
N VAL A 199 -39.42 -0.78 -12.13
CA VAL A 199 -40.66 -0.09 -12.54
C VAL A 199 -41.08 -0.52 -13.93
N GLY A 200 -40.14 -0.56 -14.89
CA GLY A 200 -40.40 -0.98 -16.26
C GLY A 200 -40.85 -2.43 -16.34
N GLY A 201 -40.19 -3.32 -15.59
CA GLY A 201 -40.54 -4.73 -15.52
C GLY A 201 -41.95 -4.97 -14.96
N LEU A 202 -42.31 -4.28 -13.85
CA LEU A 202 -43.68 -4.34 -13.30
C LEU A 202 -44.75 -3.85 -14.32
N VAL A 203 -44.47 -2.73 -14.97
CA VAL A 203 -45.41 -2.18 -15.98
C VAL A 203 -45.54 -3.13 -17.16
N ILE A 204 -44.45 -3.63 -17.71
CA ILE A 204 -44.46 -4.56 -18.85
C ILE A 204 -45.13 -5.88 -18.46
N GLY A 205 -44.78 -6.46 -17.29
CA GLY A 205 -45.37 -7.71 -16.80
C GLY A 205 -46.90 -7.61 -16.66
N MET A 206 -47.38 -6.53 -16.07
CA MET A 206 -48.83 -6.33 -15.88
C MET A 206 -49.55 -5.92 -17.16
N ALA A 207 -49.01 -4.93 -17.91
CA ALA A 207 -49.73 -4.34 -19.04
C ALA A 207 -49.61 -5.16 -20.34
N MET A 208 -48.46 -5.82 -20.59
CA MET A 208 -48.22 -6.54 -21.83
C MET A 208 -48.43 -8.04 -21.69
N HIS A 209 -48.10 -8.61 -20.55
CA HIS A 209 -48.15 -10.05 -20.31
C HIS A 209 -49.30 -10.50 -19.39
N GLY A 210 -50.13 -9.53 -18.89
CA GLY A 210 -51.30 -9.80 -18.09
C GLY A 210 -51.02 -10.51 -16.75
N LEU A 211 -49.79 -10.39 -16.24
CA LEU A 211 -49.41 -10.97 -14.94
C LEU A 211 -50.13 -10.22 -13.81
N SER A 212 -50.44 -10.91 -12.73
CA SER A 212 -50.90 -10.26 -11.51
C SER A 212 -49.74 -9.42 -10.91
N ALA A 213 -50.04 -8.38 -10.15
CA ALA A 213 -49.03 -7.54 -9.52
C ALA A 213 -48.04 -8.36 -8.64
N GLY A 214 -48.55 -9.42 -8.00
CA GLY A 214 -47.70 -10.34 -7.20
C GLY A 214 -46.72 -11.12 -8.07
N GLN A 215 -47.19 -11.74 -9.15
CA GLN A 215 -46.33 -12.49 -10.07
C GLN A 215 -45.31 -11.62 -10.80
N ALA A 216 -45.77 -10.44 -11.25
CA ALA A 216 -44.85 -9.48 -11.88
C ALA A 216 -43.74 -9.02 -10.89
N ALA A 217 -44.11 -8.76 -9.63
CA ALA A 217 -43.14 -8.42 -8.59
C ALA A 217 -42.16 -9.56 -8.31
N GLU A 218 -42.68 -10.78 -8.24
CA GLU A 218 -41.86 -11.99 -7.99
C GLU A 218 -40.77 -12.17 -9.06
N SER A 219 -41.15 -12.18 -10.34
CA SER A 219 -40.19 -12.38 -11.43
C SER A 219 -39.28 -11.19 -11.66
N TYR A 220 -39.83 -9.98 -11.82
CA TYR A 220 -39.01 -8.82 -12.21
C TYR A 220 -38.18 -8.23 -11.08
N ILE A 221 -38.63 -8.28 -9.82
CA ILE A 221 -37.82 -7.81 -8.70
C ILE A 221 -36.65 -8.77 -8.47
N LEU A 222 -36.86 -10.08 -8.56
CA LEU A 222 -35.79 -11.07 -8.43
C LEU A 222 -34.71 -10.84 -9.49
N LEU A 223 -35.10 -10.73 -10.75
CA LEU A 223 -34.17 -10.49 -11.85
C LEU A 223 -33.48 -9.15 -11.75
N ALA A 224 -34.17 -8.07 -11.37
CA ALA A 224 -33.59 -6.75 -11.22
C ALA A 224 -32.60 -6.68 -10.07
N VAL A 225 -32.90 -7.33 -8.93
CA VAL A 225 -31.98 -7.42 -7.78
C VAL A 225 -30.76 -8.26 -8.14
N GLY A 226 -30.95 -9.41 -8.80
CA GLY A 226 -29.87 -10.27 -9.25
C GLY A 226 -28.91 -9.57 -10.21
N ASP A 227 -29.45 -8.91 -11.25
CA ASP A 227 -28.66 -8.12 -12.21
C ASP A 227 -27.85 -7.03 -11.53
N ALA A 228 -28.49 -6.24 -10.68
CA ALA A 228 -27.81 -5.16 -9.97
C ALA A 228 -26.73 -5.68 -9.00
N LEU A 229 -26.92 -6.83 -8.36
CA LEU A 229 -25.91 -7.46 -7.50
C LEU A 229 -24.70 -7.93 -8.29
N VAL A 230 -24.94 -8.69 -9.37
CA VAL A 230 -23.87 -9.17 -10.26
C VAL A 230 -23.05 -7.99 -10.80
N ALA A 231 -23.69 -6.88 -11.11
CA ALA A 231 -23.02 -5.67 -11.54
C ALA A 231 -22.26 -4.96 -10.41
N GLN A 232 -22.76 -5.01 -9.16
CA GLN A 232 -22.13 -4.31 -8.02
C GLN A 232 -20.81 -4.94 -7.59
N ILE A 233 -20.69 -6.27 -7.61
CA ILE A 233 -19.49 -6.98 -7.14
C ILE A 233 -18.21 -6.49 -7.85
N PRO A 234 -18.12 -6.50 -9.19
CA PRO A 234 -16.97 -5.96 -9.90
C PRO A 234 -16.70 -4.49 -9.56
N GLY A 235 -17.74 -3.68 -9.46
CA GLY A 235 -17.63 -2.26 -9.12
C GLY A 235 -17.02 -2.01 -7.74
N LEU A 236 -17.43 -2.80 -6.76
CA LEU A 236 -16.89 -2.76 -5.41
C LEU A 236 -15.41 -3.16 -5.40
N LEU A 237 -15.06 -4.30 -6.00
CA LEU A 237 -13.68 -4.80 -6.07
C LEU A 237 -12.74 -3.80 -6.74
N ILE A 238 -13.16 -3.24 -7.88
CA ILE A 238 -12.38 -2.24 -8.63
C ILE A 238 -12.25 -0.93 -7.83
N SER A 239 -13.30 -0.47 -7.15
CA SER A 239 -13.25 0.75 -6.33
C SER A 239 -12.31 0.58 -5.13
N VAL A 240 -12.33 -0.59 -4.48
CA VAL A 240 -11.40 -0.92 -3.39
C VAL A 240 -9.97 -1.03 -3.92
N ALA A 241 -9.76 -1.70 -5.05
CA ALA A 241 -8.44 -1.79 -5.70
C ALA A 241 -7.88 -0.40 -6.02
N ALA A 242 -8.72 0.50 -6.56
CA ALA A 242 -8.35 1.88 -6.83
C ALA A 242 -7.92 2.63 -5.56
N ALA A 243 -8.70 2.53 -4.49
CA ALA A 243 -8.36 3.13 -3.21
C ALA A 243 -7.03 2.57 -2.66
N MET A 244 -6.81 1.25 -2.78
CA MET A 244 -5.58 0.59 -2.33
C MET A 244 -4.35 1.06 -3.11
N VAL A 245 -4.40 1.10 -4.45
CA VAL A 245 -3.27 1.54 -5.29
C VAL A 245 -2.91 2.99 -5.00
N ILE A 246 -3.92 3.87 -4.87
CA ILE A 246 -3.71 5.31 -4.66
C ILE A 246 -3.26 5.64 -3.24
N SER A 247 -3.73 4.89 -2.23
CA SER A 247 -3.38 5.14 -0.83
C SER A 247 -1.97 4.70 -0.44
N ARG A 248 -1.22 4.10 -1.37
CA ARG A 248 0.16 3.67 -1.11
C ARG A 248 1.10 4.85 -0.94
N VAL A 249 1.72 4.90 0.21
CA VAL A 249 2.75 5.88 0.53
C VAL A 249 4.10 5.16 0.49
N GLY A 250 4.88 5.42 -0.56
CA GLY A 250 6.34 5.31 -0.69
C GLY A 250 7.16 4.21 -0.01
N LYS A 251 6.56 3.16 0.56
CA LYS A 251 7.29 2.05 1.16
C LYS A 251 7.34 0.87 0.20
N GLU A 252 8.53 0.27 0.07
CA GLU A 252 8.81 -0.85 -0.85
C GLU A 252 8.17 -2.19 -0.43
N GLU A 253 7.35 -2.21 0.61
CA GLU A 253 6.69 -3.40 1.13
C GLU A 253 5.26 -3.53 0.60
N ASP A 254 4.82 -4.76 0.30
CA ASP A 254 3.44 -5.05 -0.05
C ASP A 254 2.49 -4.86 1.15
N ILE A 255 1.20 -4.55 0.87
CA ILE A 255 0.20 -4.26 1.91
C ILE A 255 0.07 -5.43 2.90
N GLY A 256 0.13 -6.67 2.43
CA GLY A 256 0.02 -7.85 3.28
C GLY A 256 1.13 -7.91 4.33
N THR A 257 2.38 -7.66 3.92
CA THR A 257 3.53 -7.61 4.81
C THR A 257 3.45 -6.40 5.75
N GLN A 258 3.03 -5.25 5.25
CA GLN A 258 2.89 -4.03 6.05
C GLN A 258 1.79 -4.17 7.12
N ILE A 259 0.61 -4.67 6.76
CA ILE A 259 -0.48 -4.94 7.72
C ILE A 259 -0.04 -5.98 8.74
N ARG A 260 0.59 -7.08 8.28
CA ARG A 260 1.12 -8.10 9.16
C ARG A 260 2.10 -7.53 10.16
N GLY A 261 3.09 -6.74 9.71
CA GLY A 261 4.08 -6.13 10.58
C GLY A 261 3.52 -5.08 11.53
N GLN A 262 2.53 -4.30 11.10
CA GLN A 262 1.97 -3.23 11.94
C GLN A 262 0.85 -3.70 12.87
N VAL A 263 -0.02 -4.61 12.40
CA VAL A 263 -1.20 -5.06 13.16
C VAL A 263 -0.88 -6.28 14.02
N PHE A 264 -0.18 -7.27 13.46
CA PHE A 264 0.04 -8.54 14.13
C PHE A 264 1.39 -8.65 14.87
N ASP A 265 2.35 -7.77 14.63
CA ASP A 265 3.64 -7.79 15.33
C ASP A 265 3.64 -7.04 16.67
N SER A 266 2.51 -6.48 17.11
CA SER A 266 2.38 -5.85 18.42
C SER A 266 1.74 -6.81 19.45
N PRO A 267 2.54 -7.52 20.27
CA PRO A 267 2.00 -8.47 21.25
C PRO A 267 1.10 -7.78 22.29
N GLN A 268 1.37 -6.50 22.60
CA GLN A 268 0.59 -5.72 23.56
C GLN A 268 -0.81 -5.40 23.00
N ALA A 269 -0.89 -4.92 21.74
CA ALA A 269 -2.17 -4.63 21.10
C ALA A 269 -3.03 -5.89 20.97
N LEU A 270 -2.43 -7.01 20.53
CA LEU A 270 -3.11 -8.30 20.42
C LEU A 270 -3.59 -8.81 21.78
N GLY A 271 -2.77 -8.65 22.83
CA GLY A 271 -3.15 -9.05 24.20
C GLY A 271 -4.31 -8.24 24.75
N ILE A 272 -4.32 -6.91 24.56
CA ILE A 272 -5.42 -6.03 24.96
C ILE A 272 -6.70 -6.39 24.20
N THR A 273 -6.60 -6.57 22.88
CA THR A 273 -7.74 -6.97 22.04
C THR A 273 -8.31 -8.33 22.48
N ALA A 274 -7.44 -9.31 22.73
CA ALA A 274 -7.84 -10.62 23.27
C ALA A 274 -8.59 -10.50 24.60
N GLY A 275 -8.11 -9.63 25.50
CA GLY A 275 -8.78 -9.34 26.77
C GLY A 275 -10.16 -8.71 26.60
N ILE A 276 -10.29 -7.72 25.71
CA ILE A 276 -11.58 -7.07 25.41
C ILE A 276 -12.57 -8.08 24.80
N VAL A 277 -12.14 -8.84 23.78
CA VAL A 277 -12.98 -9.86 23.12
C VAL A 277 -13.40 -10.95 24.12
N GLY A 278 -12.47 -11.40 24.98
CA GLY A 278 -12.78 -12.35 26.04
C GLY A 278 -13.79 -11.81 27.06
N ALA A 279 -13.65 -10.54 27.47
CA ALA A 279 -14.60 -9.88 28.36
C ALA A 279 -16.01 -9.75 27.74
N LEU A 280 -16.09 -9.39 26.43
CA LEU A 280 -17.36 -9.38 25.71
C LEU A 280 -18.00 -10.78 25.66
N GLY A 281 -17.18 -11.84 25.52
CA GLY A 281 -17.64 -13.23 25.57
C GLY A 281 -18.19 -13.65 26.95
N ALA A 282 -17.91 -12.92 28.04
CA ALA A 282 -18.44 -13.21 29.38
C ALA A 282 -19.83 -12.60 29.62
N ILE A 283 -20.33 -11.73 28.73
CA ILE A 283 -21.63 -11.07 28.86
C ILE A 283 -22.76 -12.08 28.60
N PRO A 284 -23.76 -12.23 29.49
CA PRO A 284 -24.90 -13.11 29.24
C PRO A 284 -25.67 -12.74 27.99
N GLY A 285 -25.99 -13.74 27.15
CA GLY A 285 -26.68 -13.55 25.87
C GLY A 285 -25.79 -13.41 24.65
N MET A 286 -24.48 -13.29 24.81
CA MET A 286 -23.50 -13.31 23.71
C MET A 286 -23.17 -14.76 23.29
N PRO A 287 -22.74 -15.00 22.04
CA PRO A 287 -22.29 -16.32 21.60
C PRO A 287 -20.91 -16.65 22.21
N HIS A 288 -20.88 -17.04 23.48
CA HIS A 288 -19.67 -17.26 24.29
C HIS A 288 -18.57 -18.04 23.58
N LEU A 289 -18.96 -19.13 22.87
CA LEU A 289 -18.01 -20.01 22.20
C LEU A 289 -17.21 -19.29 21.11
N VAL A 290 -17.85 -18.42 20.33
CA VAL A 290 -17.20 -17.66 19.26
C VAL A 290 -16.22 -16.64 19.82
N PHE A 291 -16.66 -15.87 20.84
CA PHE A 291 -15.79 -14.84 21.46
C PHE A 291 -14.62 -15.46 22.21
N LEU A 292 -14.82 -16.60 22.88
CA LEU A 292 -13.74 -17.32 23.58
C LEU A 292 -12.73 -17.93 22.61
N LEU A 293 -13.18 -18.50 21.47
CA LEU A 293 -12.29 -19.03 20.46
C LEU A 293 -11.44 -17.92 19.82
N ILE A 294 -12.06 -16.80 19.44
CA ILE A 294 -11.34 -15.67 18.83
C ILE A 294 -10.41 -15.02 19.86
N GLY A 295 -10.89 -14.72 21.05
CA GLY A 295 -10.09 -14.12 22.13
C GLY A 295 -8.94 -15.03 22.56
N GLY A 296 -9.20 -16.34 22.71
CA GLY A 296 -8.17 -17.33 23.01
C GLY A 296 -7.13 -17.46 21.90
N GLY A 297 -7.54 -17.46 20.63
CA GLY A 297 -6.64 -17.49 19.48
C GLY A 297 -5.73 -16.25 19.41
N LEU A 298 -6.30 -15.05 19.59
CA LEU A 298 -5.53 -13.80 19.64
C LEU A 298 -4.57 -13.77 20.85
N GLY A 299 -5.01 -14.26 22.01
CA GLY A 299 -4.18 -14.36 23.21
C GLY A 299 -3.01 -15.32 23.03
N ALA A 300 -3.25 -16.48 22.41
CA ALA A 300 -2.20 -17.44 22.09
C ALA A 300 -1.19 -16.87 21.09
N LEU A 301 -1.66 -16.13 20.08
CA LEU A 301 -0.80 -15.44 19.10
C LEU A 301 0.05 -14.36 19.79
N ALA A 302 -0.55 -13.53 20.63
CA ALA A 302 0.14 -12.52 21.42
C ALA A 302 1.24 -13.13 22.31
N TRP A 303 0.93 -14.24 22.98
CA TRP A 303 1.89 -14.96 23.82
C TRP A 303 3.05 -15.54 23.02
N GLN A 304 2.77 -16.16 21.85
CA GLN A 304 3.82 -16.68 20.98
C GLN A 304 4.75 -15.58 20.47
N LEU A 305 4.20 -14.43 20.04
CA LEU A 305 4.99 -13.29 19.57
C LEU A 305 5.83 -12.69 20.70
N GLN A 306 5.26 -12.54 21.90
CA GLN A 306 6.00 -12.07 23.06
C GLN A 306 7.15 -13.01 23.43
N ARG A 307 6.91 -14.33 23.36
CA ARG A 307 7.93 -15.35 23.61
C ARG A 307 9.05 -15.30 22.57
N LYS A 308 8.71 -15.14 21.29
CA LYS A 308 9.70 -14.97 20.20
C LYS A 308 10.53 -13.70 20.37
N ARG A 309 9.92 -12.57 20.75
CA ARG A 309 10.67 -11.33 21.03
C ARG A 309 11.61 -11.48 22.22
N LYS A 310 11.15 -12.03 23.32
CA LYS A 310 12.01 -12.31 24.48
C LYS A 310 13.14 -13.28 24.15
N ALA A 311 12.90 -14.29 23.31
CA ALA A 311 13.94 -15.21 22.86
C ALA A 311 14.95 -14.54 21.91
N ALA A 312 14.50 -13.62 21.06
CA ALA A 312 15.38 -12.85 20.18
C ALA A 312 16.22 -11.81 20.95
N GLU A 313 15.65 -11.21 22.01
CA GLU A 313 16.37 -10.31 22.92
C GLU A 313 17.37 -11.07 23.82
N ALA A 314 17.07 -12.34 24.14
CA ALA A 314 17.96 -13.21 24.94
C ALA A 314 19.01 -13.95 24.11
N ALA A 315 18.92 -13.96 22.77
CA ALA A 315 19.93 -14.53 21.90
C ALA A 315 21.17 -13.63 21.87
N PRO A 316 22.38 -14.14 22.15
CA PRO A 316 23.60 -13.34 22.05
C PRO A 316 23.75 -12.84 20.62
N LYS A 317 23.84 -11.53 20.44
CA LYS A 317 24.16 -10.92 19.14
C LYS A 317 25.51 -11.47 18.69
N PRO A 318 25.64 -12.07 17.50
CA PRO A 318 26.92 -12.54 17.01
C PRO A 318 27.82 -11.32 16.75
N GLY A 319 28.81 -11.09 17.63
CA GLY A 319 29.94 -10.23 17.34
C GLY A 319 30.11 -8.92 18.12
N GLU A 320 29.51 -8.76 19.30
CA GLU A 320 29.95 -7.69 20.20
C GLU A 320 30.81 -8.27 21.35
N PRO A 321 32.02 -7.72 21.62
CA PRO A 321 32.78 -8.08 22.80
C PRO A 321 31.96 -7.73 24.04
N ALA A 322 31.96 -8.63 25.01
CA ALA A 322 31.36 -8.45 26.32
C ALA A 322 32.02 -7.24 27.01
N ASP A 323 31.48 -6.07 26.85
CA ASP A 323 31.52 -4.95 27.77
C ASP A 323 30.67 -3.82 27.19
N ALA A 324 29.35 -3.83 27.42
CA ALA A 324 28.53 -2.66 27.20
C ALA A 324 27.38 -2.65 28.22
N ALA A 325 27.59 -1.80 29.19
CA ALA A 325 26.63 -1.39 30.19
C ALA A 325 25.34 -0.84 29.57
N GLN A 326 24.27 -1.10 30.24
CA GLN A 326 22.92 -0.53 30.33
C GLN A 326 22.56 0.65 29.40
N PRO A 327 21.53 0.55 28.57
CA PRO A 327 21.03 1.67 27.79
C PRO A 327 19.91 2.41 28.57
N ASN A 328 20.27 3.31 29.43
CA ASN A 328 19.40 4.40 29.95
C ASN A 328 20.09 5.29 31.00
N ALA A 329 21.39 5.54 30.83
CA ALA A 329 21.99 6.69 31.54
C ALA A 329 22.03 7.86 30.54
N GLU A 330 21.45 9.01 30.92
CA GLU A 330 21.75 10.26 30.23
C GLU A 330 23.25 10.41 30.13
N ALA A 331 23.75 10.79 28.92
CA ALA A 331 25.18 10.96 28.67
C ALA A 331 25.76 11.92 29.71
N THR A 332 26.61 11.39 30.58
CA THR A 332 27.34 12.17 31.59
C THR A 332 28.70 12.58 31.00
N TRP A 333 29.31 13.60 31.59
CA TRP A 333 30.64 14.07 31.19
C TRP A 333 31.72 12.97 31.27
N ASP A 334 31.46 11.92 32.05
CA ASP A 334 32.35 10.76 32.22
C ASP A 334 32.25 9.76 31.04
N ASP A 335 31.20 9.82 30.23
CA ASP A 335 31.00 8.99 29.02
C ASP A 335 31.71 9.56 27.79
N LEU A 336 32.17 10.84 27.88
CA LEU A 336 32.89 11.48 26.80
C LEU A 336 34.37 11.09 26.90
N THR A 337 34.87 10.26 25.96
CA THR A 337 36.32 10.07 25.81
C THR A 337 36.97 11.44 25.54
N PRO A 338 37.85 11.93 26.43
CA PRO A 338 38.50 13.24 26.23
C PRO A 338 39.23 13.23 24.90
N VAL A 339 38.95 14.22 24.07
CA VAL A 339 39.63 14.39 22.78
C VAL A 339 41.12 14.56 23.06
N ASP A 340 41.95 13.68 22.50
CA ASP A 340 43.37 13.74 22.64
C ASP A 340 43.91 15.13 22.23
N THR A 341 44.70 15.76 23.13
CA THR A 341 45.25 17.09 22.85
C THR A 341 46.18 17.07 21.64
N LEU A 342 46.95 15.93 21.48
CA LEU A 342 47.83 15.70 20.35
C LEU A 342 47.73 14.27 19.89
N GLY A 343 47.21 14.04 18.69
CA GLY A 343 47.01 12.72 18.06
C GLY A 343 47.90 12.57 16.83
N LEU A 344 48.37 11.32 16.59
CA LEU A 344 49.00 10.93 15.34
C LEU A 344 48.24 9.71 14.78
N GLU A 345 47.64 9.89 13.62
CA GLU A 345 47.04 8.75 12.92
C GLU A 345 47.94 8.29 11.77
N VAL A 346 48.10 7.00 11.65
CA VAL A 346 49.02 6.37 10.69
C VAL A 346 48.30 5.33 9.83
N GLY A 347 48.61 5.31 8.54
CA GLY A 347 48.19 4.27 7.63
C GLY A 347 48.84 2.93 7.91
N TYR A 348 48.23 1.83 7.45
CA TYR A 348 48.59 0.48 7.86
C TYR A 348 50.07 0.10 7.60
N ARG A 349 50.72 0.64 6.58
CA ARG A 349 52.16 0.41 6.29
C ARG A 349 53.07 1.03 7.34
N LEU A 350 52.65 2.07 7.99
CA LEU A 350 53.43 2.81 8.99
C LEU A 350 53.31 2.20 10.40
N ILE A 351 52.37 1.27 10.60
CA ILE A 351 52.17 0.55 11.88
C ILE A 351 53.46 -0.17 12.28
N ALA A 352 54.22 -0.73 11.32
CA ALA A 352 55.48 -1.37 11.58
C ALA A 352 56.54 -0.46 12.25
N LEU A 353 56.44 0.87 12.13
CA LEU A 353 57.32 1.84 12.77
C LEU A 353 56.91 2.12 14.23
N VAL A 354 55.68 1.85 14.60
CA VAL A 354 55.12 2.05 15.94
C VAL A 354 55.26 0.79 16.80
N ASP A 355 55.23 -0.38 16.16
CA ASP A 355 55.27 -1.68 16.84
C ASP A 355 56.68 -1.98 17.43
N LYS A 356 56.75 -2.03 18.75
CA LYS A 356 57.98 -2.40 19.48
C LYS A 356 58.48 -3.81 19.17
N ALA A 357 57.57 -4.74 18.82
CA ALA A 357 57.96 -6.13 18.47
C ALA A 357 58.67 -6.21 17.12
N ARG A 358 58.54 -5.20 16.26
CA ARG A 358 59.18 -5.09 14.94
C ARG A 358 60.30 -4.06 14.88
N GLN A 359 60.94 -3.76 16.03
CA GLN A 359 62.02 -2.76 16.15
C GLN A 359 61.62 -1.31 15.72
N GLY A 360 60.34 -0.95 15.83
CA GLY A 360 59.86 0.39 15.55
C GLY A 360 60.40 1.44 16.56
N ASP A 361 61.13 2.43 16.10
CA ASP A 361 61.78 3.48 16.93
C ASP A 361 60.96 4.79 16.99
N LEU A 362 59.76 4.85 16.41
CA LEU A 362 58.95 6.07 16.32
C LEU A 362 58.58 6.62 17.70
N LEU A 363 58.17 5.78 18.63
CA LEU A 363 57.84 6.17 20.00
C LEU A 363 59.05 6.74 20.75
N GLY A 364 60.24 6.20 20.54
CA GLY A 364 61.49 6.69 21.10
C GLY A 364 61.84 8.09 20.57
N ARG A 365 61.70 8.30 19.28
CA ARG A 365 61.93 9.60 18.62
C ARG A 365 60.92 10.67 19.04
N ILE A 366 59.62 10.34 19.13
CA ILE A 366 58.61 11.27 19.65
C ILE A 366 58.93 11.70 21.08
N LYS A 367 59.34 10.74 21.94
CA LYS A 367 59.77 11.04 23.31
C LYS A 367 61.01 11.98 23.32
N GLY A 368 61.99 11.76 22.43
CA GLY A 368 63.17 12.60 22.27
C GLY A 368 62.83 14.00 21.83
N VAL A 369 61.94 14.16 20.82
CA VAL A 369 61.47 15.45 20.33
C VAL A 369 60.75 16.24 21.43
N ARG A 370 59.87 15.58 22.19
CA ARG A 370 59.14 16.19 23.31
C ARG A 370 60.08 16.69 24.39
N LYS A 371 61.14 15.92 24.72
CA LYS A 371 62.14 16.32 25.71
C LYS A 371 62.96 17.49 25.23
N LYS A 372 63.39 17.48 23.96
CA LYS A 372 64.11 18.62 23.36
C LYS A 372 63.27 19.89 23.34
N PHE A 373 62.03 19.78 22.95
CA PHE A 373 61.09 20.92 22.96
C PHE A 373 60.88 21.49 24.37
N ALA A 374 60.72 20.59 25.37
CA ALA A 374 60.60 21.04 26.77
C ALA A 374 61.81 21.78 27.27
N SER A 375 63.03 21.41 26.83
CA SER A 375 64.28 22.10 27.21
C SER A 375 64.45 23.47 26.49
N GLU A 376 63.90 23.63 25.30
CA GLU A 376 63.99 24.88 24.53
C GLU A 376 62.89 25.90 24.88
N VAL A 377 61.68 25.43 25.14
CA VAL A 377 60.49 26.27 25.30
C VAL A 377 60.02 26.40 26.76
N GLY A 378 60.52 25.54 27.65
CA GLY A 378 60.24 25.64 29.08
C GLY A 378 58.97 24.94 29.56
N PHE A 379 58.19 24.26 28.69
CA PHE A 379 57.06 23.45 29.10
C PHE A 379 57.04 22.09 28.37
N LEU A 380 56.50 21.05 29.03
CA LEU A 380 56.41 19.73 28.44
C LEU A 380 55.11 19.57 27.67
N PRO A 381 55.14 19.32 26.31
CA PRO A 381 53.94 19.07 25.54
C PRO A 381 53.16 17.83 26.03
N PRO A 382 51.82 17.76 25.87
CA PRO A 382 51.02 16.60 26.24
C PRO A 382 51.49 15.35 25.51
N PRO A 383 51.17 14.12 26.02
CA PRO A 383 51.52 12.87 25.33
C PRO A 383 50.87 12.85 23.95
N VAL A 384 51.58 12.25 22.99
CA VAL A 384 51.07 12.02 21.64
C VAL A 384 50.41 10.66 21.63
N HIS A 385 49.10 10.63 21.38
CA HIS A 385 48.37 9.40 21.21
C HIS A 385 48.46 8.93 19.75
N ILE A 386 48.89 7.68 19.51
CA ILE A 386 49.04 7.14 18.17
C ILE A 386 47.91 6.18 17.95
N ARG A 387 47.17 6.38 16.85
CA ARG A 387 46.07 5.50 16.40
C ARG A 387 46.32 5.03 14.97
N ASP A 388 45.95 3.82 14.68
CA ASP A 388 45.85 3.34 13.31
C ASP A 388 44.55 3.83 12.66
N ASN A 389 44.64 4.24 11.40
CA ASN A 389 43.48 4.67 10.61
C ASN A 389 43.50 3.99 9.24
N LEU A 390 42.56 3.07 9.05
CA LEU A 390 42.45 2.28 7.82
C LEU A 390 41.89 3.08 6.63
N GLU A 391 41.33 4.24 6.88
CA GLU A 391 40.83 5.15 5.82
C GLU A 391 41.97 5.95 5.17
N LEU A 392 43.15 6.01 5.83
CA LEU A 392 44.28 6.71 5.27
C LEU A 392 44.99 5.85 4.21
N HIS A 393 45.56 6.53 3.21
CA HIS A 393 46.48 5.85 2.28
C HIS A 393 47.56 5.09 3.05
N PRO A 394 47.96 3.88 2.63
CA PRO A 394 48.85 2.99 3.39
C PRO A 394 50.11 3.65 3.95
N SER A 395 50.70 4.58 3.26
CA SER A 395 51.94 5.30 3.65
C SER A 395 51.66 6.73 4.16
N ALA A 396 50.39 7.10 4.39
CA ALA A 396 50.04 8.44 4.87
C ALA A 396 49.99 8.46 6.40
N TYR A 397 50.21 9.68 6.92
CA TYR A 397 50.00 10.00 8.33
C TYR A 397 49.35 11.36 8.47
N ARG A 398 48.59 11.58 9.55
CA ARG A 398 48.04 12.90 9.90
C ARG A 398 48.27 13.20 11.39
N ILE A 399 48.55 14.47 11.65
CA ILE A 399 48.74 14.96 13.02
C ILE A 399 47.48 15.75 13.39
N LEU A 400 46.91 15.43 14.52
CA LEU A 400 45.69 16.08 15.04
C LEU A 400 46.03 16.88 16.30
N LEU A 401 45.49 18.10 16.37
CA LEU A 401 45.50 18.92 17.55
C LEU A 401 44.06 19.12 18.01
N ARG A 402 43.70 18.60 19.18
CA ARG A 402 42.33 18.61 19.71
C ARG A 402 41.27 18.11 18.69
N GLY A 403 41.61 17.02 17.99
CA GLY A 403 40.71 16.40 16.98
C GLY A 403 40.74 17.07 15.60
N VAL A 404 41.41 18.22 15.42
CA VAL A 404 41.53 18.90 14.12
C VAL A 404 42.82 18.51 13.42
N VAL A 405 42.74 18.14 12.15
CA VAL A 405 43.92 17.79 11.34
C VAL A 405 44.76 19.05 11.06
N VAL A 406 45.99 19.06 11.54
CA VAL A 406 46.93 20.19 11.35
C VAL A 406 47.96 19.87 10.27
N VAL A 407 48.37 18.62 10.14
CA VAL A 407 49.37 18.17 9.16
C VAL A 407 48.91 16.86 8.53
N LEU A 408 48.99 16.79 7.21
CA LEU A 408 48.83 15.55 6.44
C LEU A 408 50.15 15.31 5.66
N GLY A 409 50.70 14.13 5.76
CA GLY A 409 51.92 13.79 5.04
C GLY A 409 51.87 12.37 4.47
N ILE A 410 52.63 12.15 3.40
CA ILE A 410 52.83 10.82 2.81
C ILE A 410 54.32 10.52 2.85
N ARG A 411 54.66 9.37 3.40
CA ARG A 411 56.05 8.88 3.35
C ARG A 411 56.26 8.23 1.99
N ILE A 412 57.11 8.82 1.15
CA ILE A 412 57.55 8.24 -0.11
C ILE A 412 58.54 7.10 0.14
#